data_5589c4768d649a0f8ee81a833449fca7
#
_entry.id   5589c4768d649a0f8ee81a833449fca7
#
_cell.length_a   1.000
_cell.length_b   1.000
_cell.length_c   1.000
_cell.angle_alpha   90.00
_cell.angle_beta   90.00
_cell.angle_gamma   90.00
#
_symmetry.space_group_name_H-M   'P 1'
#
loop_
_entity.id
_entity.type
_entity.pdbx_description
1 polymer ?
#
loop_
_entity_poly.entity_id
_entity_poly.type
_entity_poly.pdbx_seq_one_letter_code
_entity_poly.pdbx_strand_id
1 'polypeptide(L)'
;EYITNISNFGIPIPTKPKQMQIILPYTAQITRNTPTAFIFLIDHSVSMQNKTTLYGENMTKAEAAARIVNAQINELVLRCIKMGETRHYYDIAVIGYGEKAYSGWQGELEGRNFVSPEELKNHPYTKIITRKEIRTRKGVQVKEVEQVQWISAKHDGNWTHYHAAFDYAKELLEKWMIEHHEQNCYPPTIIHITDGWFNHASLETFTQKANELK
;
A
#
# COMPACT_ATOMS: atom_id res chain seq x y z
N GLU A 1 -2.21 2.65 -39.36
CA GLU A 1 -1.49 1.97 -40.45
C GLU A 1 -2.49 1.10 -41.21
N TYR A 2 -2.70 1.43 -42.49
CA TYR A 2 -3.57 0.69 -43.41
C TYR A 2 -2.78 -0.50 -43.93
N ILE A 3 -3.21 -1.72 -43.58
CA ILE A 3 -2.69 -2.93 -44.21
C ILE A 3 -3.43 -3.10 -45.51
N THR A 4 -2.76 -2.81 -46.63
CA THR A 4 -3.24 -3.06 -47.96
C THR A 4 -3.34 -4.56 -48.22
N ASN A 5 -4.49 -4.97 -48.74
CA ASN A 5 -4.86 -6.33 -49.03
C ASN A 5 -4.08 -6.85 -50.23
N ILE A 6 -3.15 -7.79 -50.06
CA ILE A 6 -2.49 -8.48 -51.16
C ILE A 6 -3.15 -9.84 -51.33
N SER A 7 -4.16 -9.89 -52.23
CA SER A 7 -5.01 -11.05 -52.44
C SER A 7 -4.38 -12.21 -53.23
N ASN A 8 -3.07 -12.18 -53.56
CA ASN A 8 -2.45 -13.14 -54.46
C ASN A 8 -1.54 -14.20 -53.86
N PHE A 9 -1.44 -14.33 -52.51
CA PHE A 9 -0.55 -15.32 -51.90
C PHE A 9 -1.21 -16.28 -50.89
N GLY A 10 -2.54 -16.46 -50.94
CA GLY A 10 -3.20 -17.49 -50.13
C GLY A 10 -3.04 -17.32 -48.59
N ILE A 11 -2.64 -16.14 -48.11
CA ILE A 11 -2.55 -15.83 -46.69
C ILE A 11 -3.95 -15.49 -46.18
N PRO A 12 -4.49 -16.17 -45.16
CA PRO A 12 -5.80 -15.84 -44.64
C PRO A 12 -5.79 -14.43 -44.03
N ILE A 13 -6.63 -13.57 -44.62
CA ILE A 13 -6.85 -12.21 -44.13
C ILE A 13 -7.58 -12.28 -42.81
N PRO A 14 -7.10 -11.67 -41.72
CA PRO A 14 -7.88 -11.59 -40.49
C PRO A 14 -9.13 -10.76 -40.76
N THR A 15 -10.29 -11.39 -40.72
CA THR A 15 -11.60 -10.86 -41.14
C THR A 15 -12.25 -9.89 -40.13
N LYS A 16 -11.59 -9.56 -39.03
CA LYS A 16 -12.08 -8.53 -38.09
C LYS A 16 -10.93 -7.65 -37.61
N PRO A 17 -11.04 -6.31 -37.68
CA PRO A 17 -10.11 -5.45 -37.03
C PRO A 17 -10.17 -5.78 -35.51
N LYS A 18 -9.00 -5.97 -34.87
CA LYS A 18 -8.92 -5.96 -33.42
C LYS A 18 -9.58 -4.66 -32.95
N GLN A 19 -10.74 -4.77 -32.31
CA GLN A 19 -11.33 -3.64 -31.64
C GLN A 19 -10.28 -3.13 -30.65
N MET A 20 -9.78 -1.94 -30.93
CA MET A 20 -8.92 -1.22 -30.00
C MET A 20 -9.83 -0.91 -28.80
N GLN A 21 -9.67 -1.68 -27.72
CA GLN A 21 -10.32 -1.35 -26.46
C GLN A 21 -9.80 0.02 -26.04
N ILE A 22 -10.62 1.04 -26.20
CA ILE A 22 -10.36 2.34 -25.60
C ILE A 22 -10.50 2.12 -24.12
N ILE A 23 -9.38 2.02 -23.40
CA ILE A 23 -9.36 2.03 -21.95
C ILE A 23 -9.75 3.44 -21.56
N LEU A 24 -11.02 3.62 -21.21
CA LEU A 24 -11.49 4.89 -20.66
C LEU A 24 -10.76 5.12 -19.32
N PRO A 25 -10.36 6.36 -19.03
CA PRO A 25 -9.78 6.68 -17.75
C PRO A 25 -10.78 6.31 -16.64
N TYR A 26 -10.26 5.78 -15.52
CA TYR A 26 -11.08 5.37 -14.41
C TYR A 26 -11.80 6.60 -13.82
N THR A 27 -13.13 6.60 -13.86
CA THR A 27 -13.96 7.76 -13.48
C THR A 27 -14.64 7.61 -12.12
N ALA A 28 -14.48 6.46 -11.44
CA ALA A 28 -15.06 6.26 -10.12
C ALA A 28 -14.53 7.28 -9.12
N GLN A 29 -15.41 7.74 -8.23
CA GLN A 29 -15.06 8.64 -7.14
C GLN A 29 -15.08 7.89 -5.82
N ILE A 30 -14.12 8.21 -4.96
CA ILE A 30 -14.07 7.64 -3.61
C ILE A 30 -15.10 8.36 -2.76
N THR A 31 -16.10 7.61 -2.29
CA THR A 31 -17.18 8.11 -1.42
C THR A 31 -17.39 7.14 -0.26
N ARG A 32 -18.34 7.43 0.64
CA ARG A 32 -18.72 6.50 1.73
C ARG A 32 -19.31 5.18 1.20
N ASN A 33 -19.97 5.23 0.04
CA ASN A 33 -20.63 4.07 -0.58
C ASN A 33 -19.74 3.35 -1.58
N THR A 34 -18.66 3.99 -1.99
CA THR A 34 -17.67 3.48 -2.96
C THR A 34 -16.27 3.71 -2.41
N PRO A 35 -15.87 3.01 -1.34
CA PRO A 35 -14.54 3.12 -0.75
C PRO A 35 -13.48 2.57 -1.72
N THR A 36 -12.21 2.76 -1.40
CA THR A 36 -11.10 2.06 -2.05
C THR A 36 -10.23 1.37 -1.02
N ALA A 37 -9.46 0.37 -1.45
CA ALA A 37 -8.53 -0.33 -0.58
C ALA A 37 -7.09 0.17 -0.79
N PHE A 38 -6.34 0.30 0.31
CA PHE A 38 -4.90 0.49 0.33
C PHE A 38 -4.23 -0.69 1.03
N ILE A 39 -3.26 -1.31 0.37
CA ILE A 39 -2.46 -2.39 0.96
C ILE A 39 -1.00 -1.96 0.99
N PHE A 40 -0.41 -1.91 2.18
CA PHE A 40 1.01 -1.70 2.37
C PHE A 40 1.70 -3.04 2.55
N LEU A 41 2.64 -3.37 1.65
CA LEU A 41 3.53 -4.53 1.78
C LEU A 41 4.87 -4.04 2.31
N ILE A 42 5.32 -4.56 3.45
CA ILE A 42 6.53 -4.10 4.13
C ILE A 42 7.49 -5.26 4.28
N ASP A 43 8.67 -5.08 3.73
CA ASP A 43 9.78 -6.00 3.86
C ASP A 43 10.31 -6.00 5.31
N HIS A 44 10.34 -7.17 5.94
CA HIS A 44 10.88 -7.42 7.26
C HIS A 44 12.12 -8.34 7.23
N SER A 45 12.74 -8.49 6.06
CA SER A 45 13.97 -9.27 5.92
C SER A 45 15.14 -8.68 6.71
N VAL A 46 16.19 -9.48 6.91
CA VAL A 46 17.36 -9.06 7.68
C VAL A 46 18.07 -7.84 7.11
N SER A 47 18.04 -7.64 5.78
CA SER A 47 18.64 -6.45 5.14
C SER A 47 18.01 -5.13 5.58
N MET A 48 16.77 -5.17 6.09
CA MET A 48 16.09 -4.01 6.65
C MET A 48 16.68 -3.53 7.99
N GLN A 49 17.59 -4.29 8.62
CA GLN A 49 18.40 -3.83 9.77
C GLN A 49 19.49 -2.82 9.37
N ASN A 50 19.87 -2.78 8.09
CA ASN A 50 20.89 -1.87 7.60
C ASN A 50 20.51 -0.41 7.89
N LYS A 51 21.54 0.38 8.21
CA LYS A 51 21.36 1.81 8.52
C LYS A 51 21.01 2.62 7.28
N THR A 52 20.18 3.61 7.51
CA THR A 52 19.79 4.63 6.54
C THR A 52 19.58 5.96 7.26
N THR A 53 19.42 7.03 6.49
CA THR A 53 19.09 8.36 7.01
C THR A 53 17.72 8.79 6.51
N LEU A 54 16.82 9.11 7.41
CA LEU A 54 15.50 9.67 7.08
C LEU A 54 15.33 11.01 7.81
N TYR A 55 15.08 12.09 7.06
CA TYR A 55 14.93 13.46 7.59
C TYR A 55 16.12 13.93 8.44
N GLY A 56 17.35 13.47 8.12
CA GLY A 56 18.57 13.81 8.85
C GLY A 56 18.84 12.96 10.10
N GLU A 57 17.97 12.03 10.44
CA GLU A 57 18.11 11.08 11.56
C GLU A 57 18.62 9.73 11.06
N ASN A 58 19.65 9.18 11.72
CA ASN A 58 20.17 7.85 11.44
C ASN A 58 19.31 6.80 12.12
N MET A 59 18.84 5.83 11.35
CA MET A 59 17.99 4.74 11.82
C MET A 59 18.18 3.48 10.96
N THR A 60 17.49 2.40 11.27
CA THR A 60 17.43 1.24 10.39
C THR A 60 16.44 1.49 9.25
N LYS A 61 16.57 0.76 8.13
CA LYS A 61 15.58 0.80 7.04
C LYS A 61 14.19 0.37 7.54
N ALA A 62 14.12 -0.61 8.46
CA ALA A 62 12.87 -1.05 9.08
C ALA A 62 12.20 0.09 9.87
N GLU A 63 12.97 0.86 10.67
CA GLU A 63 12.45 2.03 11.39
C GLU A 63 11.98 3.12 10.42
N ALA A 64 12.73 3.35 9.35
CA ALA A 64 12.34 4.32 8.32
C ALA A 64 11.06 3.90 7.61
N ALA A 65 10.92 2.63 7.22
CA ALA A 65 9.72 2.08 6.60
C ALA A 65 8.50 2.22 7.53
N ALA A 66 8.63 1.82 8.80
CA ALA A 66 7.55 1.94 9.76
C ALA A 66 7.12 3.41 9.97
N ARG A 67 8.06 4.35 10.06
CA ARG A 67 7.76 5.80 10.16
C ARG A 67 7.01 6.32 8.95
N ILE A 68 7.43 5.94 7.73
CA ILE A 68 6.79 6.36 6.48
C ILE A 68 5.37 5.81 6.41
N VAL A 69 5.18 4.52 6.69
CA VAL A 69 3.85 3.89 6.61
C VAL A 69 2.91 4.48 7.67
N ASN A 70 3.34 4.64 8.92
CA ASN A 70 2.52 5.27 9.95
C ASN A 70 2.12 6.71 9.56
N ALA A 71 3.03 7.48 8.96
CA ALA A 71 2.72 8.83 8.48
C ALA A 71 1.69 8.82 7.35
N GLN A 72 1.78 7.89 6.40
CA GLN A 72 0.81 7.74 5.31
C GLN A 72 -0.56 7.29 5.83
N ILE A 73 -0.61 6.32 6.73
CA ILE A 73 -1.86 5.87 7.37
C ILE A 73 -2.51 7.03 8.13
N ASN A 74 -1.72 7.78 8.91
CA ASN A 74 -2.24 8.95 9.62
C ASN A 74 -2.84 9.99 8.68
N GLU A 75 -2.19 10.28 7.56
CA GLU A 75 -2.70 11.19 6.55
C GLU A 75 -4.02 10.68 5.93
N LEU A 76 -4.13 9.38 5.63
CA LEU A 76 -5.36 8.77 5.14
C LEU A 76 -6.49 8.90 6.17
N VAL A 77 -6.21 8.63 7.45
CA VAL A 77 -7.19 8.77 8.54
C VAL A 77 -7.66 10.22 8.69
N LEU A 78 -6.71 11.18 8.69
CA LEU A 78 -7.04 12.60 8.80
C LEU A 78 -7.91 13.10 7.64
N ARG A 79 -7.69 12.61 6.43
CA ARG A 79 -8.54 12.92 5.25
C ARG A 79 -9.98 12.41 5.40
N CYS A 80 -10.18 11.37 6.20
CA CYS A 80 -11.51 10.83 6.49
C CYS A 80 -12.27 11.64 7.54
N ILE A 81 -11.60 12.48 8.32
CA ILE A 81 -12.26 13.28 9.37
C ILE A 81 -12.88 14.53 8.76
N LYS A 82 -14.20 14.64 8.80
CA LYS A 82 -14.97 15.79 8.31
C LYS A 82 -16.03 16.18 9.33
N MET A 83 -16.02 17.43 9.77
CA MET A 83 -16.99 17.97 10.74
C MET A 83 -17.13 17.11 12.03
N GLY A 84 -16.00 16.55 12.51
CA GLY A 84 -15.99 15.71 13.71
C GLY A 84 -16.32 14.24 13.49
N GLU A 85 -16.86 13.86 12.32
CA GLU A 85 -17.14 12.48 11.95
C GLU A 85 -15.98 11.84 11.19
N THR A 86 -15.77 10.55 11.38
CA THR A 86 -14.83 9.75 10.58
C THR A 86 -15.62 9.05 9.46
N ARG A 87 -15.27 9.36 8.21
CA ARG A 87 -15.92 8.79 7.03
C ARG A 87 -15.15 7.59 6.51
N HIS A 88 -15.87 6.55 6.11
CA HIS A 88 -15.29 5.35 5.56
C HIS A 88 -14.99 5.53 4.06
N TYR A 89 -13.84 6.14 3.75
CA TYR A 89 -13.37 6.31 2.37
C TYR A 89 -12.38 5.23 1.95
N TYR A 90 -11.73 4.57 2.93
CA TYR A 90 -10.64 3.63 2.70
C TYR A 90 -10.79 2.38 3.56
N ASP A 91 -10.41 1.24 3.00
CA ASP A 91 -10.07 0.03 3.73
C ASP A 91 -8.57 -0.15 3.65
N ILE A 92 -7.89 -0.20 4.78
CA ILE A 92 -6.44 -0.18 4.84
C ILE A 92 -5.94 -1.50 5.39
N ALA A 93 -5.00 -2.14 4.70
CA ALA A 93 -4.30 -3.32 5.17
C ALA A 93 -2.79 -3.08 5.20
N VAL A 94 -2.13 -3.70 6.17
CA VAL A 94 -0.68 -3.75 6.26
C VAL A 94 -0.26 -5.21 6.31
N ILE A 95 0.63 -5.60 5.42
CA ILE A 95 1.20 -6.94 5.33
C ILE A 95 2.70 -6.82 5.54
N GLY A 96 3.20 -7.42 6.62
CA GLY A 96 4.63 -7.62 6.82
C GLY A 96 5.06 -8.95 6.23
N TYR A 97 6.25 -9.03 5.67
CA TYR A 97 6.79 -10.28 5.13
C TYR A 97 8.30 -10.41 5.32
N GLY A 98 8.74 -11.61 5.57
CA GLY A 98 10.13 -12.07 5.66
C GLY A 98 10.14 -13.53 5.27
N GLU A 99 10.16 -14.46 6.21
CA GLU A 99 9.96 -15.89 5.95
C GLU A 99 8.52 -16.24 5.59
N LYS A 100 7.57 -15.49 6.14
CA LYS A 100 6.13 -15.63 5.89
C LYS A 100 5.51 -14.25 5.73
N ALA A 101 4.34 -14.20 5.12
CA ALA A 101 3.50 -13.02 5.12
C ALA A 101 2.47 -13.08 6.27
N TYR A 102 2.21 -11.93 6.88
CA TYR A 102 1.30 -11.81 8.01
C TYR A 102 0.72 -10.39 8.11
N SER A 103 -0.37 -10.23 8.86
CA SER A 103 -0.92 -8.93 9.17
C SER A 103 0.10 -8.10 9.98
N GLY A 104 0.46 -6.93 9.46
CA GLY A 104 1.44 -6.04 10.08
C GLY A 104 0.92 -5.20 11.23
N TRP A 105 -0.40 -5.20 11.49
CA TRP A 105 -1.01 -4.45 12.57
C TRP A 105 -0.53 -4.89 13.95
N GLN A 106 -0.55 -3.96 14.90
CA GLN A 106 -0.16 -4.23 16.29
C GLN A 106 -1.20 -3.73 17.27
N GLY A 107 -1.07 -4.17 18.55
CA GLY A 107 -1.99 -3.83 19.59
C GLY A 107 -3.36 -4.46 19.38
N GLU A 108 -4.42 -3.70 19.56
CA GLU A 108 -5.81 -4.17 19.45
C GLU A 108 -6.20 -4.56 18.02
N LEU A 109 -5.42 -4.12 17.01
CA LEU A 109 -5.65 -4.43 15.61
C LEU A 109 -4.85 -5.65 15.11
N GLU A 110 -4.07 -6.29 16.00
CA GLU A 110 -3.26 -7.46 15.63
C GLU A 110 -4.10 -8.57 14.99
N GLY A 111 -3.60 -9.13 13.88
CA GLY A 111 -4.27 -10.18 13.12
C GLY A 111 -5.44 -9.73 12.24
N ARG A 112 -5.83 -8.44 12.29
CA ARG A 112 -6.85 -7.90 11.37
C ARG A 112 -6.27 -7.79 9.96
N ASN A 113 -7.14 -7.97 8.97
CA ASN A 113 -6.78 -7.78 7.57
C ASN A 113 -6.98 -6.31 7.17
N PHE A 114 -8.17 -5.97 6.69
CA PHE A 114 -8.55 -4.60 6.46
C PHE A 114 -9.05 -3.93 7.74
N VAL A 115 -8.70 -2.67 7.90
CA VAL A 115 -9.09 -1.83 9.04
C VAL A 115 -9.60 -0.50 8.48
N SER A 116 -10.73 -0.04 9.01
CA SER A 116 -11.36 1.22 8.63
C SER A 116 -10.65 2.43 9.28
N PRO A 117 -10.80 3.64 8.72
CA PRO A 117 -10.26 4.86 9.32
C PRO A 117 -10.78 5.12 10.74
N GLU A 118 -12.01 4.71 11.05
CA GLU A 118 -12.58 4.84 12.38
C GLU A 118 -11.92 3.93 13.39
N GLU A 119 -11.69 2.65 13.04
CA GLU A 119 -10.96 1.70 13.87
C GLU A 119 -9.52 2.17 14.10
N LEU A 120 -8.83 2.66 13.05
CA LEU A 120 -7.47 3.19 13.18
C LEU A 120 -7.40 4.40 14.12
N LYS A 121 -8.38 5.31 14.04
CA LYS A 121 -8.47 6.46 14.93
C LYS A 121 -8.65 6.05 16.40
N ASN A 122 -9.45 5.00 16.64
CA ASN A 122 -9.83 4.58 17.98
C ASN A 122 -8.81 3.63 18.62
N HIS A 123 -8.05 2.86 17.81
CA HIS A 123 -7.16 1.79 18.26
C HIS A 123 -5.71 1.97 17.78
N PRO A 124 -5.05 3.10 18.07
CA PRO A 124 -3.62 3.24 17.79
C PRO A 124 -2.81 2.32 18.71
N TYR A 125 -1.75 1.72 18.18
CA TYR A 125 -0.82 0.94 18.97
C TYR A 125 -0.03 1.82 19.96
N THR A 126 0.45 2.98 19.47
CA THR A 126 1.22 3.93 20.30
C THR A 126 0.95 5.36 19.88
N LYS A 127 0.90 6.27 20.85
CA LYS A 127 0.88 7.72 20.63
C LYS A 127 2.11 8.34 21.29
N ILE A 128 2.95 8.96 20.48
CA ILE A 128 4.16 9.63 20.97
C ILE A 128 3.99 11.13 20.79
N ILE A 129 4.09 11.88 21.89
CA ILE A 129 4.08 13.35 21.84
C ILE A 129 5.53 13.81 21.77
N THR A 130 5.89 14.40 20.63
CA THR A 130 7.21 15.01 20.43
C THR A 130 7.11 16.52 20.44
N ARG A 131 8.07 17.21 21.08
CA ARG A 131 8.15 18.66 21.06
C ARG A 131 9.07 19.07 19.92
N LYS A 132 8.54 19.79 18.92
CA LYS A 132 9.31 20.37 17.81
C LYS A 132 9.45 21.87 18.00
N GLU A 133 10.67 22.37 17.95
CA GLU A 133 10.91 23.80 17.86
C GLU A 133 10.67 24.26 16.42
N ILE A 134 9.76 25.20 16.25
CA ILE A 134 9.45 25.82 14.97
C ILE A 134 9.95 27.28 15.03
N ARG A 135 10.90 27.61 14.16
CA ARG A 135 11.34 29.00 13.99
C ARG A 135 10.31 29.77 13.17
N THR A 136 9.71 30.76 13.79
CA THR A 136 8.77 31.67 13.13
C THR A 136 9.39 33.07 13.05
N ARG A 137 8.78 33.98 12.28
CA ARG A 137 9.18 35.39 12.25
C ARG A 137 9.08 36.10 13.63
N LYS A 138 8.31 35.50 14.57
CA LYS A 138 8.10 36.01 15.94
C LYS A 138 8.99 35.33 16.99
N GLY A 139 9.93 34.45 16.57
CA GLY A 139 10.81 33.71 17.46
C GLY A 139 10.60 32.18 17.36
N VAL A 140 11.26 31.47 18.29
CA VAL A 140 11.14 30.01 18.40
C VAL A 140 9.86 29.66 19.17
N GLN A 141 9.02 28.86 18.56
CA GLN A 141 7.82 28.30 19.21
C GLN A 141 8.00 26.80 19.37
N VAL A 142 7.69 26.26 20.55
CA VAL A 142 7.65 24.82 20.79
C VAL A 142 6.25 24.34 20.47
N LYS A 143 6.14 23.45 19.48
CA LYS A 143 4.87 22.80 19.15
C LYS A 143 4.94 21.33 19.52
N GLU A 144 3.95 20.88 20.29
CA GLU A 144 3.75 19.45 20.51
C GLU A 144 3.15 18.83 19.25
N VAL A 145 3.79 17.78 18.74
CA VAL A 145 3.35 17.00 17.59
C VAL A 145 3.09 15.59 18.07
N GLU A 146 1.83 15.18 17.99
CA GLU A 146 1.43 13.80 18.24
C GLU A 146 1.81 12.95 17.03
N GLN A 147 2.59 11.89 17.26
CA GLN A 147 2.89 10.86 16.28
C GLN A 147 2.11 9.61 16.67
N VAL A 148 1.18 9.24 15.83
CA VAL A 148 0.37 8.03 16.00
C VAL A 148 1.03 6.88 15.25
N GLN A 149 1.09 5.71 15.86
CA GLN A 149 1.65 4.51 15.28
C GLN A 149 0.68 3.35 15.41
N TRP A 150 0.56 2.55 14.36
CA TRP A 150 -0.20 1.31 14.28
C TRP A 150 0.70 0.11 14.03
N ILE A 151 1.92 0.38 13.57
CA ILE A 151 2.96 -0.61 13.28
C ILE A 151 4.30 -0.15 13.87
N SER A 152 5.15 -1.10 14.24
CA SER A 152 6.55 -0.85 14.64
C SER A 152 7.51 -1.47 13.63
N ALA A 153 8.77 -1.04 13.70
CA ALA A 153 9.85 -1.66 12.94
C ALA A 153 9.99 -3.15 13.31
N LYS A 154 10.02 -4.01 12.33
CA LYS A 154 10.30 -5.44 12.45
C LYS A 154 11.36 -5.86 11.44
N HIS A 155 12.16 -6.84 11.85
CA HIS A 155 13.17 -7.50 11.03
C HIS A 155 13.36 -8.90 11.61
N ASP A 156 12.47 -9.81 11.27
CA ASP A 156 12.36 -11.14 11.88
C ASP A 156 12.64 -12.28 10.90
N GLY A 157 12.95 -11.97 9.63
CA GLY A 157 13.17 -12.96 8.59
C GLY A 157 14.61 -12.97 8.06
N ASN A 158 15.19 -14.15 7.89
CA ASN A 158 16.46 -14.32 7.17
C ASN A 158 16.28 -14.22 5.65
N TRP A 159 15.04 -14.33 5.17
CA TRP A 159 14.70 -14.45 3.75
C TRP A 159 13.66 -13.39 3.35
N THR A 160 13.68 -13.04 2.07
CA THR A 160 12.73 -12.08 1.48
C THR A 160 11.76 -12.85 0.58
N HIS A 161 10.71 -13.43 1.17
CA HIS A 161 9.69 -14.19 0.44
C HIS A 161 8.56 -13.25 -0.03
N TYR A 162 8.85 -12.34 -0.95
CA TYR A 162 7.86 -11.40 -1.50
C TYR A 162 6.66 -12.10 -2.16
N HIS A 163 6.86 -13.33 -2.70
CA HIS A 163 5.76 -14.12 -3.27
C HIS A 163 4.63 -14.34 -2.26
N ALA A 164 4.98 -14.71 -1.02
CA ALA A 164 3.98 -14.89 0.04
C ALA A 164 3.20 -13.61 0.33
N ALA A 165 3.87 -12.45 0.26
CA ALA A 165 3.21 -11.15 0.44
C ALA A 165 2.23 -10.83 -0.69
N PHE A 166 2.62 -11.10 -1.94
CA PHE A 166 1.74 -10.90 -3.10
C PHE A 166 0.57 -11.88 -3.11
N ASP A 167 0.80 -13.15 -2.79
CA ASP A 167 -0.27 -14.15 -2.71
C ASP A 167 -1.27 -13.77 -1.60
N TYR A 168 -0.79 -13.30 -0.44
CA TYR A 168 -1.64 -12.82 0.64
C TYR A 168 -2.41 -11.55 0.24
N ALA A 169 -1.75 -10.58 -0.41
CA ALA A 169 -2.41 -9.38 -0.90
C ALA A 169 -3.50 -9.72 -1.93
N LYS A 170 -3.23 -10.66 -2.84
CA LYS A 170 -4.19 -11.14 -3.83
C LYS A 170 -5.42 -11.73 -3.17
N GLU A 171 -5.24 -12.62 -2.18
CA GLU A 171 -6.35 -13.21 -1.43
C GLU A 171 -7.22 -12.15 -0.74
N LEU A 172 -6.59 -11.12 -0.14
CA LEU A 172 -7.32 -10.02 0.48
C LEU A 172 -8.10 -9.19 -0.54
N LEU A 173 -7.49 -8.90 -1.69
CA LEU A 173 -8.14 -8.14 -2.76
C LEU A 173 -9.31 -8.90 -3.37
N GLU A 174 -9.16 -10.19 -3.63
CA GLU A 174 -10.24 -11.02 -4.17
C GLU A 174 -11.45 -11.00 -3.23
N LYS A 175 -11.25 -11.14 -1.92
CA LYS A 175 -12.32 -11.03 -0.92
C LYS A 175 -12.94 -9.64 -0.92
N TRP A 176 -12.13 -8.59 -0.90
CA TRP A 176 -12.60 -7.21 -0.90
C TRP A 176 -13.40 -6.89 -2.16
N MET A 177 -12.94 -7.35 -3.33
CA MET A 177 -13.64 -7.17 -4.60
C MET A 177 -14.98 -7.92 -4.64
N ILE A 178 -15.08 -9.10 -4.04
CA ILE A 178 -16.35 -9.84 -3.91
C ILE A 178 -17.33 -9.07 -3.03
N GLU A 179 -16.87 -8.53 -1.89
CA GLU A 179 -17.70 -7.75 -0.98
C GLU A 179 -18.22 -6.44 -1.59
N HIS A 180 -17.47 -5.87 -2.55
CA HIS A 180 -17.78 -4.60 -3.20
C HIS A 180 -18.18 -4.74 -4.68
N HIS A 181 -18.52 -5.95 -5.15
CA HIS A 181 -18.75 -6.22 -6.59
C HIS A 181 -19.90 -5.42 -7.20
N GLU A 182 -20.90 -5.03 -6.41
CA GLU A 182 -22.04 -4.22 -6.88
C GLU A 182 -21.73 -2.72 -6.88
N GLN A 183 -20.58 -2.31 -6.36
CA GLN A 183 -20.18 -0.93 -6.20
C GLN A 183 -19.17 -0.57 -7.28
N ASN A 184 -19.29 0.62 -7.85
CA ASN A 184 -18.27 1.16 -8.77
C ASN A 184 -17.14 1.81 -7.95
N CYS A 185 -16.42 0.98 -7.20
CA CYS A 185 -15.32 1.43 -6.34
C CYS A 185 -14.09 1.86 -7.15
N TYR A 186 -13.33 2.81 -6.59
CA TYR A 186 -12.01 3.14 -7.14
C TYR A 186 -11.06 1.93 -7.00
N PRO A 187 -10.17 1.66 -7.97
CA PRO A 187 -9.28 0.51 -7.92
C PRO A 187 -8.45 0.50 -6.64
N PRO A 188 -8.27 -0.67 -6.02
CA PRO A 188 -7.33 -0.84 -4.92
C PRO A 188 -5.90 -0.40 -5.29
N THR A 189 -5.17 0.08 -4.30
CA THR A 189 -3.78 0.52 -4.47
C THR A 189 -2.86 -0.30 -3.56
N ILE A 190 -1.83 -0.91 -4.15
CA ILE A 190 -0.78 -1.61 -3.40
C ILE A 190 0.47 -0.74 -3.37
N ILE A 191 1.03 -0.55 -2.18
CA ILE A 191 2.27 0.18 -1.94
C ILE A 191 3.28 -0.81 -1.37
N HIS A 192 4.32 -1.14 -2.13
CA HIS A 192 5.36 -2.07 -1.74
C HIS A 192 6.61 -1.33 -1.28
N ILE A 193 7.07 -1.62 -0.06
CA ILE A 193 8.24 -1.00 0.58
C ILE A 193 9.27 -2.10 0.86
N THR A 194 10.38 -2.05 0.16
CA THR A 194 11.49 -3.00 0.24
C THR A 194 12.79 -2.27 -0.06
N ASP A 195 13.91 -2.84 0.34
CA ASP A 195 15.24 -2.35 -0.05
C ASP A 195 15.76 -2.95 -1.38
N GLY A 196 14.92 -3.77 -2.03
CA GLY A 196 15.20 -4.32 -3.36
C GLY A 196 16.09 -5.56 -3.38
N TRP A 197 16.50 -6.11 -2.24
CA TRP A 197 17.24 -7.36 -2.18
C TRP A 197 16.28 -8.56 -2.18
N PHE A 198 16.21 -9.24 -3.31
CA PHE A 198 15.38 -10.45 -3.45
C PHE A 198 16.27 -11.70 -3.43
N ASN A 199 16.16 -12.50 -2.40
CA ASN A 199 16.81 -13.79 -2.35
C ASN A 199 16.07 -14.74 -3.31
N HIS A 200 16.82 -15.34 -4.26
CA HIS A 200 16.32 -16.38 -5.17
C HIS A 200 15.24 -15.97 -6.19
N ALA A 201 15.12 -14.68 -6.51
CA ALA A 201 14.19 -14.22 -7.53
C ALA A 201 14.86 -13.31 -8.55
N SER A 202 14.44 -13.44 -9.81
CA SER A 202 14.80 -12.50 -10.86
C SER A 202 13.81 -11.33 -10.88
N LEU A 203 14.21 -10.20 -11.46
CA LEU A 203 13.33 -9.08 -11.73
C LEU A 203 12.12 -9.51 -12.58
N GLU A 204 12.30 -10.48 -13.46
CA GLU A 204 11.24 -11.04 -14.30
C GLU A 204 10.16 -11.74 -13.47
N THR A 205 10.58 -12.58 -12.51
CA THR A 205 9.65 -13.28 -11.61
C THR A 205 8.88 -12.30 -10.73
N PHE A 206 9.55 -11.26 -10.23
CA PHE A 206 8.91 -10.18 -9.48
C PHE A 206 7.87 -9.45 -10.34
N THR A 207 8.24 -9.07 -11.57
CA THR A 207 7.36 -8.36 -12.51
C THR A 207 6.14 -9.21 -12.87
N GLN A 208 6.33 -10.52 -13.07
CA GLN A 208 5.24 -11.44 -13.34
C GLN A 208 4.25 -11.46 -12.17
N LYS A 209 4.71 -11.65 -10.94
CA LYS A 209 3.87 -11.65 -9.74
C LYS A 209 3.16 -10.32 -9.52
N ALA A 210 3.83 -9.21 -9.74
CA ALA A 210 3.20 -7.89 -9.65
C ALA A 210 2.09 -7.68 -10.70
N ASN A 211 2.24 -8.29 -11.89
CA ASN A 211 1.21 -8.24 -12.93
C ASN A 211 0.00 -9.14 -12.64
N GLU A 212 0.14 -10.19 -11.84
CA GLU A 212 -0.98 -11.03 -11.38
C GLU A 212 -1.92 -10.30 -10.41
N LEU A 213 -1.48 -9.16 -9.86
CA LEU A 213 -2.27 -8.30 -8.96
C LEU A 213 -3.01 -7.17 -9.71
N LYS A 214 -2.79 -7.00 -11.01
CA LYS A 214 -3.46 -5.99 -11.86
C LYS A 214 -4.75 -6.53 -12.47
#